data_626f57362658ab92269beb9fda0fc27b
#
_entry.id   626f57362658ab92269beb9fda0fc27b
#
_cell.length_a   1.000
_cell.length_b   1.000
_cell.length_c   1.000
_cell.angle_alpha   90.00
_cell.angle_beta   90.00
_cell.angle_gamma   90.00
#
_symmetry.space_group_name_H-M   'P 1'
#
loop_
_entity.id
_entity.type
_entity.pdbx_description
1 polymer ?
#
loop_
_entity_poly.entity_id
_entity_poly.type
_entity_poly.pdbx_seq_one_letter_code
_entity_poly.pdbx_strand_id
1 'polypeptide(L)'
;MAKRIGVFVTIVLMIVPVLAIGLTLGGLFLAGTGSSEEAYEVFGSQNALSTGILLADTGGNAFMVCVLEEGSTQLISILPTSTPKEGLNTSFLSIYQKEGIDRLKQEIAKSLSLKVDGYLEVDFSGLSSVVDALGGMTMEGKTYTGQELEGYFQRPSTDQTTATAQQDVVLAVGRRFCSAGFWKGQKAFRKFMKITETDLSVSALMKIGKALIPALEGKNLQRACLPLEGNWNISTTALS
;
A
#
# COMPACT_ATOMS: atom_id res chain seq x y z
N MET A 1 -25.26 -18.44 -0.29
CA MET A 1 -24.13 -17.72 0.32
C MET A 1 -22.96 -18.62 0.70
N ALA A 2 -23.14 -19.81 1.25
CA ALA A 2 -22.05 -20.70 1.70
C ALA A 2 -21.04 -21.17 0.60
N LYS A 3 -21.46 -21.30 -0.67
CA LYS A 3 -20.59 -21.74 -1.77
C LYS A 3 -19.53 -20.71 -2.19
N ARG A 4 -19.77 -19.41 -1.98
CA ARG A 4 -18.79 -18.34 -2.30
C ARG A 4 -17.69 -18.20 -1.24
N ILE A 5 -17.99 -18.54 0.01
CA ILE A 5 -17.04 -18.52 1.13
C ILE A 5 -15.98 -19.62 0.96
N GLY A 6 -16.37 -20.81 0.50
CA GLY A 6 -15.46 -21.93 0.28
C GLY A 6 -14.41 -21.67 -0.81
N VAL A 7 -14.81 -21.05 -1.93
CA VAL A 7 -13.91 -20.68 -3.02
C VAL A 7 -12.94 -19.58 -2.57
N PHE A 8 -13.42 -18.62 -1.77
CA PHE A 8 -12.59 -17.54 -1.22
C PHE A 8 -11.51 -18.07 -0.27
N VAL A 9 -11.86 -19.00 0.61
CA VAL A 9 -10.92 -19.66 1.53
C VAL A 9 -9.90 -20.51 0.78
N THR A 10 -10.29 -21.21 -0.28
CA THR A 10 -9.38 -22.03 -1.09
C THR A 10 -8.42 -21.18 -1.91
N ILE A 11 -8.86 -20.05 -2.45
CA ILE A 11 -7.99 -19.11 -3.18
C ILE A 11 -7.00 -18.44 -2.22
N VAL A 12 -7.44 -18.01 -1.04
CA VAL A 12 -6.57 -17.44 -0.01
C VAL A 12 -5.54 -18.47 0.50
N LEU A 13 -5.92 -19.75 0.60
CA LEU A 13 -5.02 -20.84 0.98
C LEU A 13 -3.96 -21.17 -0.10
N MET A 14 -4.22 -20.85 -1.37
CA MET A 14 -3.23 -20.98 -2.46
C MET A 14 -2.31 -19.77 -2.61
N ILE A 15 -2.74 -18.56 -2.25
CA ILE A 15 -1.97 -17.33 -2.43
C ILE A 15 -0.79 -17.21 -1.45
N VAL A 16 -1.00 -17.57 -0.19
CA VAL A 16 0.07 -17.49 0.83
C VAL A 16 1.21 -18.50 0.59
N PRO A 17 0.96 -19.76 0.15
CA PRO A 17 2.06 -20.65 -0.26
C PRO A 17 2.85 -20.13 -1.47
N VAL A 18 2.20 -19.50 -2.44
CA VAL A 18 2.88 -18.97 -3.63
C VAL A 18 3.81 -17.81 -3.26
N LEU A 19 3.42 -16.93 -2.32
CA LEU A 19 4.29 -15.90 -1.78
C LEU A 19 5.43 -16.47 -0.93
N ALA A 20 5.16 -17.50 -0.12
CA ALA A 20 6.17 -18.12 0.75
C ALA A 20 7.09 -19.10 -0.03
N ILE A 21 6.56 -19.84 -1.00
CA ILE A 21 7.31 -20.75 -1.87
C ILE A 21 8.10 -19.96 -2.92
N GLY A 22 7.59 -18.83 -3.40
CA GLY A 22 8.33 -17.91 -4.26
C GLY A 22 9.59 -17.37 -3.57
N LEU A 23 9.55 -17.14 -2.26
CA LEU A 23 10.70 -16.66 -1.48
C LEU A 23 11.68 -17.77 -1.07
N THR A 24 11.21 -19.00 -0.85
CA THR A 24 12.08 -20.13 -0.46
C THR A 24 12.63 -20.94 -1.66
N LEU A 25 11.90 -20.99 -2.76
CA LEU A 25 12.33 -21.62 -4.02
C LEU A 25 12.83 -20.61 -5.06
N GLY A 26 12.62 -19.31 -4.85
CA GLY A 26 13.10 -18.24 -5.74
C GLY A 26 14.63 -18.20 -5.87
N GLY A 27 15.34 -18.72 -4.87
CA GLY A 27 16.79 -18.94 -4.98
C GLY A 27 17.17 -20.05 -5.96
N LEU A 28 16.26 -20.97 -6.28
CA LEU A 28 16.51 -22.09 -7.20
C LEU A 28 15.80 -21.93 -8.56
N PHE A 29 14.78 -21.08 -8.65
CA PHE A 29 13.97 -20.89 -9.87
C PHE A 29 14.28 -19.60 -10.64
N LEU A 30 15.04 -18.66 -10.08
CA LEU A 30 15.52 -17.45 -10.79
C LEU A 30 16.64 -17.72 -11.79
N ALA A 31 17.03 -18.99 -12.00
CA ALA A 31 17.95 -19.39 -13.07
C ALA A 31 17.23 -19.77 -14.39
N GLY A 32 15.91 -19.64 -14.48
CA GLY A 32 15.12 -20.04 -15.64
C GLY A 32 14.03 -19.05 -16.00
N THR A 33 14.36 -18.16 -16.94
CA THR A 33 13.47 -17.53 -17.95
C THR A 33 12.04 -17.19 -17.55
N GLY A 34 11.78 -15.91 -17.39
CA GLY A 34 10.45 -15.32 -17.37
C GLY A 34 10.59 -13.81 -17.23
N SER A 35 10.60 -13.13 -18.36
CA SER A 35 10.69 -11.67 -18.42
C SER A 35 9.62 -11.01 -17.57
N SER A 36 9.98 -9.93 -16.91
CA SER A 36 9.10 -9.02 -16.16
C SER A 36 7.95 -8.42 -16.98
N GLU A 37 7.89 -8.68 -18.27
CA GLU A 37 6.89 -8.18 -19.22
C GLU A 37 5.48 -8.72 -18.98
N GLU A 38 5.31 -9.99 -18.57
CA GLU A 38 3.96 -10.57 -18.39
C GLU A 38 3.16 -9.98 -17.20
N ALA A 39 3.84 -9.34 -16.23
CA ALA A 39 3.16 -8.75 -15.08
C ALA A 39 2.41 -7.45 -15.42
N TYR A 40 2.79 -6.78 -16.50
CA TYR A 40 2.28 -5.47 -16.90
C TYR A 40 1.17 -5.52 -17.95
N GLU A 41 1.08 -6.60 -18.76
CA GLU A 41 0.07 -6.70 -19.82
C GLU A 41 -1.39 -6.70 -19.38
N VAL A 42 -1.69 -6.83 -18.10
CA VAL A 42 -3.09 -6.88 -17.59
C VAL A 42 -3.66 -5.50 -17.26
N PHE A 43 -2.84 -4.49 -17.15
CA PHE A 43 -3.29 -3.11 -17.00
C PHE A 43 -3.17 -2.41 -18.36
N GLY A 44 -4.18 -2.60 -19.21
CA GLY A 44 -4.44 -2.01 -20.53
C GLY A 44 -3.33 -1.15 -21.14
N SER A 45 -2.83 -1.57 -22.28
CA SER A 45 -1.81 -0.88 -23.06
C SER A 45 -2.24 0.55 -23.43
N GLN A 46 -1.44 1.50 -23.11
CA GLN A 46 -0.89 2.55 -23.96
C GLN A 46 -0.15 3.60 -23.13
N ASN A 47 1.16 3.69 -23.37
CA ASN A 47 2.14 4.62 -22.83
C ASN A 47 2.59 4.36 -21.38
N ALA A 48 3.89 4.05 -21.22
CA ALA A 48 4.69 3.93 -19.99
C ALA A 48 3.88 3.56 -18.72
N LEU A 49 3.84 2.30 -18.47
CA LEU A 49 3.06 1.55 -17.49
C LEU A 49 3.23 2.06 -16.05
N SER A 50 2.45 3.03 -15.64
CA SER A 50 2.33 3.38 -14.23
C SER A 50 1.00 2.89 -13.69
N THR A 51 1.02 2.13 -12.59
CA THR A 51 -0.16 1.69 -11.86
C THR A 51 -0.23 2.45 -10.54
N GLY A 52 -1.27 3.24 -10.36
CA GLY A 52 -1.51 3.97 -9.11
C GLY A 52 -2.50 3.23 -8.21
N ILE A 53 -2.15 3.04 -6.94
CA ILE A 53 -3.03 2.44 -5.94
C ILE A 53 -3.16 3.39 -4.75
N LEU A 54 -4.39 3.77 -4.44
CA LEU A 54 -4.68 4.55 -3.25
C LEU A 54 -4.74 3.64 -2.02
N LEU A 55 -3.96 3.94 -1.01
CA LEU A 55 -4.06 3.39 0.34
C LEU A 55 -4.68 4.45 1.24
N ALA A 56 -5.83 4.17 1.84
CA ALA A 56 -6.54 5.08 2.72
C ALA A 56 -6.82 4.44 4.08
N ASP A 57 -6.64 5.20 5.15
CA ASP A 57 -7.12 4.83 6.49
C ASP A 57 -8.63 5.07 6.58
N THR A 58 -9.38 4.09 7.10
CA THR A 58 -10.85 4.23 7.32
C THR A 58 -11.20 5.39 8.25
N GLY A 59 -10.31 5.77 9.16
CA GLY A 59 -10.43 6.97 10.01
C GLY A 59 -10.12 8.28 9.26
N GLY A 60 -9.59 8.20 8.03
CA GLY A 60 -9.20 9.37 7.25
C GLY A 60 -7.91 10.04 7.73
N ASN A 61 -7.12 9.37 8.57
CA ASN A 61 -5.89 9.93 9.15
C ASN A 61 -4.68 9.84 8.22
N ALA A 62 -4.73 8.99 7.21
CA ALA A 62 -3.65 8.81 6.24
C ALA A 62 -4.20 8.50 4.85
N PHE A 63 -3.70 9.20 3.84
CA PHE A 63 -3.91 8.91 2.43
C PHE A 63 -2.57 8.81 1.74
N MET A 64 -2.33 7.71 1.03
CA MET A 64 -1.08 7.48 0.32
C MET A 64 -1.39 6.92 -1.07
N VAL A 65 -0.62 7.33 -2.07
CA VAL A 65 -0.66 6.72 -3.40
C VAL A 65 0.64 5.98 -3.62
N CYS A 66 0.54 4.70 -3.90
CA CYS A 66 1.65 3.89 -4.38
C CYS A 66 1.61 3.88 -5.90
N VAL A 67 2.62 4.43 -6.56
CA VAL A 67 2.79 4.42 -8.01
C VAL A 67 3.86 3.39 -8.35
N LEU A 68 3.47 2.39 -9.12
CA LEU A 68 4.35 1.36 -9.63
C LEU A 68 4.69 1.68 -11.08
N GLU A 69 5.95 1.89 -11.36
CA GLU A 69 6.50 2.11 -12.69
C GLU A 69 7.56 1.05 -12.99
N GLU A 70 7.91 0.87 -14.26
CA GLU A 70 8.98 -0.05 -14.63
C GLU A 70 10.29 0.34 -13.92
N GLY A 71 10.75 -0.53 -13.04
CA GLY A 71 12.02 -0.35 -12.30
C GLY A 71 11.96 0.66 -11.16
N SER A 72 10.82 1.32 -10.85
CA SER A 72 10.70 2.23 -9.73
C SER A 72 9.36 2.14 -9.00
N THR A 73 9.34 2.49 -7.74
CA THR A 73 8.13 2.62 -6.94
C THR A 73 8.14 3.96 -6.23
N GLN A 74 7.02 4.68 -6.31
CA GLN A 74 6.86 5.93 -5.57
C GLN A 74 5.76 5.74 -4.51
N LEU A 75 6.02 6.20 -3.29
CA LEU A 75 5.03 6.26 -2.22
C LEU A 75 4.78 7.72 -1.86
N ILE A 76 3.61 8.22 -2.21
CA ILE A 76 3.23 9.61 -2.09
C ILE A 76 2.17 9.75 -1.01
N SER A 77 2.48 10.39 0.11
CA SER A 77 1.47 10.78 1.10
C SER A 77 0.73 12.02 0.65
N ILE A 78 -0.58 12.02 0.80
CA ILE A 78 -1.45 13.16 0.59
C ILE A 78 -1.94 13.64 1.96
N LEU A 79 -1.69 14.89 2.30
CA LEU A 79 -2.12 15.45 3.58
C LEU A 79 -3.66 15.50 3.64
N PRO A 80 -4.32 14.80 4.58
CA PRO A 80 -5.77 14.75 4.66
C PRO A 80 -6.43 16.13 4.84
N THR A 81 -5.74 17.05 5.50
CA THR A 81 -6.22 18.42 5.76
C THR A 81 -6.01 19.39 4.60
N SER A 82 -5.23 18.98 3.57
CA SER A 82 -5.02 19.83 2.39
C SER A 82 -6.21 19.77 1.44
N THR A 83 -6.30 20.78 0.57
CA THR A 83 -7.33 20.88 -0.48
C THR A 83 -6.78 20.32 -1.81
N PRO A 84 -7.65 19.79 -2.70
CA PRO A 84 -7.28 19.45 -4.07
C PRO A 84 -6.62 20.60 -4.81
N LYS A 85 -5.77 20.28 -5.79
CA LYS A 85 -5.04 21.26 -6.60
C LYS A 85 -5.93 22.23 -7.34
N GLU A 86 -7.10 21.76 -7.77
CA GLU A 86 -8.06 22.53 -8.58
C GLU A 86 -9.50 22.33 -8.08
N GLY A 87 -10.25 23.37 -8.03
CA GLY A 87 -11.72 23.37 -8.06
C GLY A 87 -12.47 23.22 -6.76
N LEU A 88 -11.93 22.63 -5.70
CA LEU A 88 -12.65 22.43 -4.44
C LEU A 88 -11.98 23.15 -3.27
N ASN A 89 -12.73 23.98 -2.58
CA ASN A 89 -12.27 24.64 -1.35
C ASN A 89 -12.64 23.80 -0.11
N THR A 90 -12.36 22.48 -0.20
CA THR A 90 -12.64 21.51 0.87
C THR A 90 -11.49 20.51 0.97
N SER A 91 -11.18 20.04 2.18
CA SER A 91 -10.04 19.12 2.38
C SER A 91 -10.34 17.71 1.85
N PHE A 92 -9.28 16.95 1.55
CA PHE A 92 -9.42 15.54 1.18
C PHE A 92 -10.12 14.71 2.25
N LEU A 93 -9.85 15.00 3.53
CA LEU A 93 -10.57 14.37 4.64
C LEU A 93 -12.08 14.65 4.56
N SER A 94 -12.47 15.88 4.27
CA SER A 94 -13.88 16.25 4.16
C SER A 94 -14.54 15.60 2.94
N ILE A 95 -13.83 15.48 1.82
CA ILE A 95 -14.29 14.76 0.62
C ILE A 95 -14.53 13.30 0.97
N TYR A 96 -13.54 12.66 1.59
CA TYR A 96 -13.62 11.25 2.00
C TYR A 96 -14.80 11.00 2.93
N GLN A 97 -14.96 11.82 3.97
CA GLN A 97 -16.03 11.66 4.96
C GLN A 97 -17.44 11.86 4.39
N LYS A 98 -17.59 12.73 3.40
CA LYS A 98 -18.91 13.08 2.83
C LYS A 98 -19.28 12.26 1.61
N GLU A 99 -18.29 11.93 0.77
CA GLU A 99 -18.51 11.38 -0.57
C GLU A 99 -17.84 10.00 -0.76
N GLY A 100 -17.04 9.54 0.22
CA GLY A 100 -16.43 8.23 0.25
C GLY A 100 -15.15 8.10 -0.57
N ILE A 101 -14.64 6.85 -0.60
CA ILE A 101 -13.32 6.51 -1.15
C ILE A 101 -13.23 6.71 -2.67
N ASP A 102 -14.31 6.46 -3.42
CA ASP A 102 -14.29 6.61 -4.88
C ASP A 102 -14.12 8.08 -5.29
N ARG A 103 -14.78 8.99 -4.59
CA ARG A 103 -14.61 10.43 -4.83
C ARG A 103 -13.24 10.91 -4.41
N LEU A 104 -12.75 10.48 -3.26
CA LEU A 104 -11.38 10.75 -2.82
C LEU A 104 -10.37 10.30 -3.88
N LYS A 105 -10.48 9.06 -4.39
CA LYS A 105 -9.63 8.51 -5.44
C LYS A 105 -9.58 9.40 -6.68
N GLN A 106 -10.75 9.88 -7.14
CA GLN A 106 -10.86 10.76 -8.30
C GLN A 106 -10.15 12.11 -8.06
N GLU A 107 -10.36 12.74 -6.92
CA GLU A 107 -9.77 14.05 -6.62
C GLU A 107 -8.25 13.97 -6.40
N ILE A 108 -7.76 12.88 -5.80
CA ILE A 108 -6.33 12.61 -5.69
C ILE A 108 -5.72 12.38 -7.08
N ALA A 109 -6.32 11.54 -7.91
CA ALA A 109 -5.86 11.26 -9.28
C ALA A 109 -5.73 12.56 -10.09
N LYS A 110 -6.71 13.44 -9.98
CA LYS A 110 -6.76 14.75 -10.62
C LYS A 110 -5.65 15.67 -10.12
N SER A 111 -5.50 15.77 -8.79
CA SER A 111 -4.50 16.64 -8.15
C SER A 111 -3.07 16.22 -8.49
N LEU A 112 -2.81 14.92 -8.60
CA LEU A 112 -1.51 14.38 -8.96
C LEU A 112 -1.29 14.30 -10.48
N SER A 113 -2.34 14.48 -11.28
CA SER A 113 -2.33 14.21 -12.74
C SER A 113 -1.85 12.77 -13.04
N LEU A 114 -2.27 11.82 -12.21
CA LEU A 114 -1.93 10.41 -12.29
C LEU A 114 -3.19 9.54 -12.43
N LYS A 115 -3.04 8.38 -13.07
CA LYS A 115 -4.08 7.36 -13.03
C LYS A 115 -4.01 6.61 -11.70
N VAL A 116 -5.13 6.50 -10.99
CA VAL A 116 -5.29 5.66 -9.80
C VAL A 116 -6.23 4.52 -10.15
N ASP A 117 -5.68 3.32 -10.29
CA ASP A 117 -6.36 2.14 -10.84
C ASP A 117 -7.25 1.43 -9.83
N GLY A 118 -6.98 1.61 -8.54
CA GLY A 118 -7.77 1.00 -7.48
C GLY A 118 -7.40 1.54 -6.12
N TYR A 119 -8.04 0.98 -5.09
CA TYR A 119 -7.77 1.39 -3.71
C TYR A 119 -7.66 0.21 -2.75
N LEU A 120 -7.01 0.47 -1.62
CA LEU A 120 -7.02 -0.32 -0.39
C LEU A 120 -7.47 0.61 0.73
N GLU A 121 -8.64 0.39 1.26
CA GLU A 121 -9.15 1.09 2.43
C GLU A 121 -8.91 0.20 3.65
N VAL A 122 -8.09 0.65 4.59
CA VAL A 122 -7.56 -0.17 5.68
C VAL A 122 -7.92 0.49 7.01
N ASP A 123 -8.50 -0.26 7.92
CA ASP A 123 -8.62 0.15 9.33
C ASP A 123 -7.25 0.04 9.99
N PHE A 124 -6.53 1.16 10.04
CA PHE A 124 -5.19 1.18 10.64
C PHE A 124 -5.21 0.93 12.15
N SER A 125 -6.34 1.13 12.83
CA SER A 125 -6.47 0.71 14.24
C SER A 125 -6.38 -0.80 14.40
N GLY A 126 -6.83 -1.54 13.39
CA GLY A 126 -6.74 -2.99 13.32
C GLY A 126 -5.35 -3.54 12.96
N LEU A 127 -4.40 -2.68 12.49
CA LEU A 127 -3.03 -3.12 12.14
C LEU A 127 -2.28 -3.72 13.32
N SER A 128 -2.58 -3.31 14.55
CA SER A 128 -2.02 -3.91 15.77
C SER A 128 -2.12 -5.43 15.74
N SER A 129 -3.29 -5.93 15.41
CA SER A 129 -3.56 -7.37 15.35
C SER A 129 -2.78 -8.10 14.24
N VAL A 130 -2.50 -7.41 13.14
CA VAL A 130 -1.69 -7.92 12.02
C VAL A 130 -0.22 -8.01 12.42
N VAL A 131 0.31 -6.94 13.01
CA VAL A 131 1.69 -6.87 13.49
C VAL A 131 1.96 -7.92 14.57
N ASP A 132 1.04 -8.11 15.53
CA ASP A 132 1.15 -9.16 16.54
C ASP A 132 1.16 -10.56 15.93
N ALA A 133 0.36 -10.79 14.88
CA ALA A 133 0.36 -12.06 14.15
C ALA A 133 1.69 -12.33 13.44
N LEU A 134 2.38 -11.27 12.99
CA LEU A 134 3.74 -11.32 12.42
C LEU A 134 4.83 -11.52 13.49
N GLY A 135 4.48 -11.38 14.78
CA GLY A 135 5.42 -11.47 15.90
C GLY A 135 6.18 -10.16 16.14
N GLY A 136 5.53 -9.04 15.95
CA GLY A 136 6.11 -7.71 16.01
C GLY A 136 6.77 -7.27 14.71
N MET A 137 7.18 -6.01 14.63
CA MET A 137 7.97 -5.48 13.52
C MET A 137 9.13 -4.61 14.03
N THR A 138 10.16 -4.47 13.19
CA THR A 138 11.34 -3.68 13.53
C THR A 138 11.42 -2.44 12.64
N MET A 139 11.54 -1.27 13.26
CA MET A 139 11.85 0.00 12.61
C MET A 139 13.05 0.63 13.34
N GLU A 140 14.01 1.16 12.60
CA GLU A 140 15.20 1.86 13.15
C GLU A 140 15.90 1.08 14.30
N GLY A 141 15.97 -0.25 14.17
CA GLY A 141 16.60 -1.11 15.18
C GLY A 141 15.76 -1.40 16.43
N LYS A 142 14.60 -0.78 16.60
CA LYS A 142 13.65 -1.05 17.69
C LYS A 142 12.52 -1.96 17.21
N THR A 143 12.17 -2.95 18.05
CA THR A 143 11.01 -3.82 17.80
C THR A 143 9.77 -3.21 18.45
N TYR A 144 8.70 -3.12 17.66
CA TYR A 144 7.40 -2.60 18.05
C TYR A 144 6.37 -3.71 18.10
N THR A 145 5.51 -3.66 19.10
CA THR A 145 4.27 -4.42 19.18
C THR A 145 3.17 -3.73 18.36
N GLY A 146 2.07 -4.41 18.10
CA GLY A 146 0.93 -3.81 17.42
C GLY A 146 0.39 -2.59 18.18
N GLN A 147 0.28 -2.66 19.51
CA GLN A 147 -0.24 -1.56 20.33
C GLN A 147 0.64 -0.29 20.26
N GLU A 148 1.96 -0.43 20.20
CA GLU A 148 2.86 0.72 20.07
C GLU A 148 2.72 1.46 18.74
N LEU A 149 2.17 0.81 17.73
CA LEU A 149 1.98 1.39 16.39
C LEU A 149 0.65 2.13 16.21
N GLU A 150 -0.35 1.85 17.02
CA GLU A 150 -1.65 2.52 16.93
C GLU A 150 -1.51 4.04 17.00
N GLY A 151 -0.59 4.54 17.81
CA GLY A 151 -0.33 5.97 17.97
C GLY A 151 0.04 6.71 16.69
N TYR A 152 0.62 6.03 15.71
CA TYR A 152 1.03 6.64 14.44
C TYR A 152 -0.18 7.02 13.55
N PHE A 153 -1.32 6.37 13.75
CA PHE A 153 -2.54 6.57 12.94
C PHE A 153 -3.72 7.14 13.72
N GLN A 154 -3.51 7.55 14.98
CA GLN A 154 -4.58 8.15 15.80
C GLN A 154 -4.95 9.58 15.40
N ARG A 155 -4.10 10.25 14.63
CA ARG A 155 -4.29 11.65 14.22
C ARG A 155 -4.05 11.78 12.72
N PRO A 156 -4.77 12.68 12.05
CA PRO A 156 -4.50 13.00 10.65
C PRO A 156 -3.08 13.48 10.46
N SER A 157 -2.47 13.06 9.36
CA SER A 157 -1.21 13.61 8.88
C SER A 157 -1.39 15.08 8.51
N THR A 158 -0.83 15.99 9.27
CA THR A 158 -0.93 17.44 9.04
C THR A 158 0.33 18.03 8.42
N ASP A 159 1.43 17.30 8.48
CA ASP A 159 2.75 17.74 8.01
C ASP A 159 3.56 16.57 7.44
N GLN A 160 4.70 16.93 6.82
CA GLN A 160 5.61 15.95 6.22
C GLN A 160 6.19 14.96 7.22
N THR A 161 6.49 15.39 8.44
CA THR A 161 7.08 14.53 9.47
C THR A 161 6.14 13.41 9.85
N THR A 162 4.88 13.73 10.14
CA THR A 162 3.85 12.74 10.47
C THR A 162 3.57 11.82 9.28
N ALA A 163 3.48 12.38 8.07
CA ALA A 163 3.27 11.60 6.85
C ALA A 163 4.42 10.61 6.60
N THR A 164 5.67 11.04 6.80
CA THR A 164 6.85 10.19 6.66
C THR A 164 6.85 9.07 7.69
N ALA A 165 6.53 9.37 8.95
CA ALA A 165 6.43 8.35 10.00
C ALA A 165 5.35 7.29 9.69
N GLN A 166 4.21 7.71 9.13
CA GLN A 166 3.17 6.77 8.69
C GLN A 166 3.62 5.92 7.49
N GLN A 167 4.37 6.48 6.53
CA GLN A 167 4.99 5.71 5.45
C GLN A 167 5.96 4.67 6.00
N ASP A 168 6.78 5.02 7.01
CA ASP A 168 7.73 4.09 7.63
C ASP A 168 7.02 2.89 8.24
N VAL A 169 5.90 3.10 8.92
CA VAL A 169 5.08 2.01 9.46
C VAL A 169 4.55 1.12 8.35
N VAL A 170 3.95 1.68 7.29
CA VAL A 170 3.41 0.92 6.16
C VAL A 170 4.50 0.06 5.50
N LEU A 171 5.66 0.66 5.23
CA LEU A 171 6.79 -0.05 4.63
C LEU A 171 7.36 -1.14 5.55
N ALA A 172 7.45 -0.87 6.86
CA ALA A 172 7.96 -1.84 7.82
C ALA A 172 7.01 -3.04 7.98
N VAL A 173 5.68 -2.80 7.97
CA VAL A 173 4.67 -3.88 7.92
C VAL A 173 4.84 -4.71 6.65
N GLY A 174 4.99 -4.06 5.49
CA GLY A 174 5.23 -4.74 4.21
C GLY A 174 6.50 -5.61 4.25
N ARG A 175 7.64 -5.06 4.71
CA ARG A 175 8.91 -5.83 4.88
C ARG A 175 8.72 -7.01 5.82
N ARG A 176 8.00 -6.80 6.91
CA ARG A 176 7.74 -7.85 7.89
C ARG A 176 6.87 -8.97 7.31
N PHE A 177 5.88 -8.64 6.49
CA PHE A 177 5.12 -9.64 5.72
C PHE A 177 6.04 -10.47 4.82
N CYS A 178 6.92 -9.84 4.05
CA CYS A 178 7.86 -10.53 3.17
C CYS A 178 8.82 -11.45 3.93
N SER A 179 9.25 -11.06 5.14
CA SER A 179 10.17 -11.84 5.97
C SER A 179 9.49 -12.86 6.90
N ALA A 180 8.18 -12.82 7.01
CA ALA A 180 7.43 -13.74 7.88
C ALA A 180 7.42 -15.14 7.28
N GLY A 181 7.73 -16.14 8.09
CA GLY A 181 7.54 -17.53 7.67
C GLY A 181 6.07 -17.84 7.35
N PHE A 182 5.85 -18.89 6.56
CA PHE A 182 4.55 -19.29 6.03
C PHE A 182 3.37 -19.17 7.02
N TRP A 183 3.50 -19.76 8.21
CA TRP A 183 2.43 -19.80 9.19
C TRP A 183 2.06 -18.42 9.76
N LYS A 184 3.08 -17.58 10.04
CA LYS A 184 2.87 -16.23 10.54
C LYS A 184 2.29 -15.33 9.44
N GLY A 185 2.83 -15.41 8.23
CA GLY A 185 2.33 -14.67 7.08
C GLY A 185 0.86 -14.99 6.77
N GLN A 186 0.48 -16.28 6.78
CA GLN A 186 -0.92 -16.68 6.56
C GLN A 186 -1.86 -16.14 7.65
N LYS A 187 -1.45 -16.21 8.92
CA LYS A 187 -2.25 -15.69 10.04
C LYS A 187 -2.42 -14.17 9.94
N ALA A 188 -1.34 -13.45 9.66
CA ALA A 188 -1.33 -12.01 9.49
C ALA A 188 -2.18 -11.57 8.28
N PHE A 189 -2.06 -12.26 7.14
CA PHE A 189 -2.83 -11.97 5.94
C PHE A 189 -4.34 -12.12 6.18
N ARG A 190 -4.78 -13.18 6.87
CA ARG A 190 -6.21 -13.33 7.22
C ARG A 190 -6.72 -12.18 8.09
N LYS A 191 -5.88 -11.66 9.00
CA LYS A 191 -6.24 -10.50 9.82
C LYS A 191 -6.27 -9.23 8.99
N PHE A 192 -5.28 -9.03 8.12
CA PHE A 192 -5.23 -7.91 7.20
C PHE A 192 -6.47 -7.81 6.31
N MET A 193 -6.89 -8.92 5.70
CA MET A 193 -8.09 -8.97 4.87
C MET A 193 -9.41 -8.69 5.64
N LYS A 194 -9.42 -8.80 6.96
CA LYS A 194 -10.59 -8.44 7.77
C LYS A 194 -10.73 -6.95 8.05
N ILE A 195 -9.63 -6.24 7.96
CA ILE A 195 -9.53 -4.80 8.21
C ILE A 195 -9.36 -4.00 6.91
N THR A 196 -9.51 -4.66 5.74
CA THR A 196 -9.27 -4.05 4.43
C THR A 196 -10.46 -4.22 3.52
N GLU A 197 -10.91 -3.12 2.91
CA GLU A 197 -11.83 -3.09 1.79
C GLU A 197 -11.09 -2.66 0.52
N THR A 198 -11.46 -3.19 -0.66
CA THR A 198 -10.76 -2.91 -1.91
C THR A 198 -11.62 -3.19 -3.12
N ASP A 199 -11.46 -2.39 -4.18
CA ASP A 199 -12.00 -2.63 -5.53
C ASP A 199 -11.09 -3.51 -6.39
N LEU A 200 -9.90 -3.87 -5.89
CA LEU A 200 -8.93 -4.67 -6.62
C LEU A 200 -9.28 -6.16 -6.57
N SER A 201 -9.11 -6.84 -7.70
CA SER A 201 -9.19 -8.29 -7.73
C SER A 201 -8.00 -8.93 -6.99
N VAL A 202 -8.19 -10.18 -6.52
CA VAL A 202 -7.11 -10.93 -5.86
C VAL A 202 -5.89 -11.07 -6.76
N SER A 203 -6.08 -11.27 -8.07
CA SER A 203 -4.97 -11.36 -9.03
C SER A 203 -4.22 -10.03 -9.16
N ALA A 204 -4.92 -8.90 -9.13
CA ALA A 204 -4.31 -7.57 -9.12
C ALA A 204 -3.48 -7.36 -7.85
N LEU A 205 -4.03 -7.68 -6.67
CA LEU A 205 -3.30 -7.61 -5.40
C LEU A 205 -2.01 -8.44 -5.39
N MET A 206 -2.04 -9.64 -5.99
CA MET A 206 -0.85 -10.47 -6.12
C MET A 206 0.22 -9.85 -7.01
N LYS A 207 -0.17 -9.27 -8.14
CA LYS A 207 0.76 -8.60 -9.06
C LYS A 207 1.38 -7.36 -8.40
N ILE A 208 0.57 -6.55 -7.75
CA ILE A 208 1.02 -5.39 -6.97
C ILE A 208 2.00 -5.83 -5.88
N GLY A 209 1.67 -6.87 -5.12
CA GLY A 209 2.55 -7.41 -4.08
C GLY A 209 3.92 -7.82 -4.61
N LYS A 210 3.97 -8.52 -5.76
CA LYS A 210 5.23 -8.89 -6.42
C LYS A 210 6.03 -7.66 -6.89
N ALA A 211 5.36 -6.67 -7.48
CA ALA A 211 6.01 -5.46 -7.95
C ALA A 211 6.58 -4.60 -6.81
N LEU A 212 5.99 -4.68 -5.62
CA LEU A 212 6.45 -3.96 -4.43
C LEU A 212 7.68 -4.57 -3.75
N ILE A 213 8.01 -5.85 -3.98
CA ILE A 213 9.13 -6.52 -3.29
C ILE A 213 10.44 -5.74 -3.40
N PRO A 214 10.90 -5.29 -4.58
CA PRO A 214 12.15 -4.53 -4.68
C PRO A 214 12.13 -3.24 -3.84
N ALA A 215 11.00 -2.52 -3.84
CA ALA A 215 10.84 -1.30 -3.05
C ALA A 215 10.87 -1.58 -1.53
N LEU A 216 10.25 -2.67 -1.09
CA LEU A 216 10.27 -3.11 0.31
C LEU A 216 11.69 -3.53 0.75
N GLU A 217 12.53 -4.00 -0.17
CA GLU A 217 13.95 -4.25 0.05
C GLU A 217 14.82 -2.97 -0.02
N GLY A 218 14.22 -1.81 -0.23
CA GLY A 218 14.91 -0.53 -0.31
C GLY A 218 15.50 -0.20 -1.69
N LYS A 219 15.11 -0.97 -2.73
CA LYS A 219 15.56 -0.73 -4.10
C LYS A 219 14.54 0.16 -4.83
N ASN A 220 15.02 1.24 -5.43
CA ASN A 220 14.21 2.11 -6.31
C ASN A 220 12.90 2.64 -5.69
N LEU A 221 12.88 2.85 -4.37
CA LEU A 221 11.75 3.45 -3.66
C LEU A 221 11.98 4.96 -3.55
N GLN A 222 11.05 5.73 -4.09
CA GLN A 222 10.98 7.18 -3.90
C GLN A 222 9.83 7.50 -2.95
N ARG A 223 9.99 8.53 -2.13
CA ARG A 223 8.98 8.95 -1.16
C ARG A 223 8.70 10.44 -1.33
N ALA A 224 7.43 10.81 -1.21
CA ALA A 224 6.99 12.19 -1.26
C ALA A 224 5.85 12.44 -0.28
N CYS A 225 5.63 13.70 0.07
CA CYS A 225 4.47 14.18 0.80
C CYS A 225 3.93 15.41 0.06
N LEU A 226 2.65 15.45 -0.25
CA LEU A 226 2.01 16.52 -1.01
C LEU A 226 0.72 17.01 -0.34
N PRO A 227 0.38 18.28 -0.50
CA PRO A 227 1.23 19.34 -1.08
C PRO A 227 2.36 19.72 -0.13
N LEU A 228 3.51 20.11 -0.68
CA LEU A 228 4.61 20.71 0.05
C LEU A 228 4.47 22.24 -0.03
N GLU A 229 4.20 22.89 1.10
CA GLU A 229 4.01 24.36 1.15
C GLU A 229 3.01 24.88 0.11
N GLY A 230 1.92 24.11 -0.15
CA GLY A 230 0.94 24.41 -1.20
C GLY A 230 1.35 24.00 -2.62
N ASN A 231 2.55 23.44 -2.81
CA ASN A 231 3.05 23.01 -4.11
C ASN A 231 2.71 21.53 -4.36
N TRP A 232 2.06 21.25 -5.50
CA TRP A 232 1.67 19.91 -5.95
C TRP A 232 2.68 19.26 -6.89
N ASN A 233 3.80 19.91 -7.18
CA ASN A 233 4.82 19.32 -8.04
C ASN A 233 5.60 18.27 -7.25
N ILE A 234 5.67 17.05 -7.77
CA ILE A 234 6.55 16.01 -7.28
C ILE A 234 7.98 16.43 -7.66
N SER A 235 8.64 17.18 -6.78
CA SER A 235 10.09 17.33 -6.94
C SER A 235 10.69 15.99 -6.53
N THR A 236 11.39 15.33 -7.45
CA THR A 236 12.18 14.13 -7.20
C THR A 236 13.38 14.46 -6.32
N THR A 237 13.13 14.93 -5.11
CA THR A 237 14.18 15.00 -4.11
C THR A 237 14.23 13.61 -3.48
N ALA A 238 15.14 12.80 -3.98
CA ALA A 238 15.50 11.54 -3.35
C ALA A 238 15.83 11.85 -1.88
N LEU A 239 14.98 11.41 -0.97
CA LEU A 239 15.32 11.35 0.44
C LEU A 239 16.29 10.16 0.59
N SER A 240 17.60 10.49 0.56
CA SER A 240 18.69 9.57 0.89
C SER A 240 18.60 9.12 2.34
#